data_c130d42d0a2b78407648d32cafc48141
#
_entry.id   c130d42d0a2b78407648d32cafc48141
#
_cell.length_a   1.000
_cell.length_b   1.000
_cell.length_c   1.000
_cell.angle_alpha   90.00
_cell.angle_beta   90.00
_cell.angle_gamma   90.00
#
_symmetry.space_group_name_H-M   'P 1'
#
loop_
_entity.id
_entity.type
_entity.pdbx_description
1 polymer ?
#
loop_
_entity_poly.entity_id
_entity_poly.type
_entity_poly.pdbx_seq_one_letter_code
_entity_poly.pdbx_strand_id
1 'polypeptide(L)'
;MRTYCKRVDIENPAIVSGWIFDYLHGEKNRPPKWRRKDYQLFMVEWSCYSLDEIKLAVEYHNHNILLEICDDIAREVCARIRRRDLRLAPIKFFKRIDGISLKERDISHESIMQQIMDAVAVYALMPLFKAKILPHQYASIKNRGQVAGANKIAKWIRRDKRCRYYGKADVKKCFQSLSRRVIMRLLRRDIRKNATLLWLVDSLLSTYWRIENGKVVILGLVIGTLLSQWLCNYALSYLFRYVQGLRRTQRRRGEIREVKLVYHILFYMDDIFVTGPRAADVQSALRKAAAWAKKMLGISLHDEFKILGFATNAVDMMGYVIGYESTTIRARIFLRARRHYLRAAVWLRHNKRLTLRRAQNVISYYGYFKNSDSTHIKAKLNVETIFAVAKRNVSFYTLVNHQKGPIAA
;
A
#
# COMPACT_ATOMS: atom_id res chain seq x y z
N MET A 1 -15.00 -13.76 22.76
CA MET A 1 -14.08 -13.13 21.75
C MET A 1 -14.90 -12.81 20.51
N ARG A 2 -14.84 -11.56 20.01
CA ARG A 2 -15.61 -11.12 18.84
C ARG A 2 -15.12 -11.81 17.57
N THR A 3 -16.04 -12.35 16.76
CA THR A 3 -15.75 -13.03 15.48
C THR A 3 -16.22 -12.13 14.34
N TYR A 4 -15.39 -12.00 13.30
CA TYR A 4 -15.66 -11.16 12.14
C TYR A 4 -16.05 -11.99 10.93
N CYS A 5 -16.59 -11.38 9.90
CA CYS A 5 -16.93 -11.97 8.60
C CYS A 5 -17.87 -13.20 8.67
N LYS A 6 -18.65 -13.38 9.77
CA LYS A 6 -19.52 -14.55 9.95
C LYS A 6 -20.61 -14.65 8.87
N ARG A 7 -21.14 -13.50 8.41
CA ARG A 7 -22.24 -13.40 7.44
C ARG A 7 -21.76 -13.10 6.01
N VAL A 8 -20.45 -13.11 5.80
CA VAL A 8 -19.88 -12.84 4.47
C VAL A 8 -19.97 -14.14 3.68
N ASP A 9 -20.73 -14.09 2.60
CA ASP A 9 -20.92 -15.22 1.68
C ASP A 9 -20.15 -14.97 0.38
N ILE A 10 -19.07 -15.74 0.20
CA ILE A 10 -18.23 -15.69 -1.00
C ILE A 10 -18.65 -16.72 -2.07
N GLU A 11 -19.73 -17.46 -1.83
CA GLU A 11 -20.31 -18.42 -2.75
C GLU A 11 -21.54 -17.84 -3.46
N ASN A 12 -21.96 -16.61 -3.10
CA ASN A 12 -23.08 -15.91 -3.72
C ASN A 12 -22.57 -15.03 -4.90
N PRO A 13 -22.90 -15.39 -6.16
CA PRO A 13 -22.42 -14.66 -7.33
C PRO A 13 -22.83 -13.18 -7.36
N ALA A 14 -24.03 -12.82 -6.90
CA ALA A 14 -24.49 -11.44 -6.90
C ALA A 14 -23.64 -10.53 -5.98
N ILE A 15 -23.17 -11.05 -4.83
CA ILE A 15 -22.27 -10.31 -3.94
C ILE A 15 -20.88 -10.21 -4.55
N VAL A 16 -20.38 -11.33 -5.09
CA VAL A 16 -19.03 -11.43 -5.66
C VAL A 16 -18.90 -10.58 -6.93
N SER A 17 -19.93 -10.51 -7.77
CA SER A 17 -19.99 -9.67 -8.96
C SER A 17 -19.78 -8.19 -8.63
N GLY A 18 -20.48 -7.66 -7.63
CA GLY A 18 -20.29 -6.29 -7.17
C GLY A 18 -18.85 -6.01 -6.73
N TRP A 19 -18.20 -6.94 -6.06
CA TRP A 19 -16.78 -6.80 -5.66
C TRP A 19 -15.82 -6.85 -6.86
N ILE A 20 -16.10 -7.70 -7.84
CA ILE A 20 -15.33 -7.77 -9.10
C ILE A 20 -15.48 -6.47 -9.87
N PHE A 21 -16.68 -5.95 -9.98
CA PHE A 21 -16.95 -4.67 -10.62
C PHE A 21 -16.16 -3.54 -9.94
N ASP A 22 -16.25 -3.41 -8.62
CA ASP A 22 -15.51 -2.41 -7.85
C ASP A 22 -13.99 -2.54 -8.05
N TYR A 23 -13.47 -3.76 -8.10
CA TYR A 23 -12.05 -4.03 -8.32
C TYR A 23 -11.59 -3.63 -9.73
N LEU A 24 -12.39 -3.91 -10.76
CA LEU A 24 -12.08 -3.60 -12.16
C LEU A 24 -12.30 -2.12 -12.49
N HIS A 25 -13.34 -1.52 -11.93
CA HIS A 25 -13.62 -0.08 -12.02
C HIS A 25 -12.52 0.74 -11.32
N GLY A 26 -12.06 0.28 -10.16
CA GLY A 26 -10.99 0.91 -9.42
C GLY A 26 -11.40 2.20 -8.71
N GLU A 27 -10.41 3.05 -8.40
CA GLU A 27 -10.63 4.31 -7.69
C GLU A 27 -10.75 5.50 -8.66
N LYS A 28 -11.53 6.52 -8.27
CA LYS A 28 -11.84 7.74 -9.05
C LYS A 28 -10.62 8.40 -9.74
N ASN A 29 -9.41 8.25 -9.19
CA ASN A 29 -8.20 8.91 -9.71
C ASN A 29 -7.27 7.94 -10.46
N ARG A 30 -7.71 6.73 -10.75
CA ARG A 30 -6.95 5.73 -11.52
C ARG A 30 -7.80 5.24 -12.68
N PRO A 31 -7.19 5.03 -13.86
CA PRO A 31 -7.94 4.43 -14.95
C PRO A 31 -8.43 3.04 -14.54
N PRO A 32 -9.68 2.68 -14.87
CA PRO A 32 -10.22 1.35 -14.64
C PRO A 32 -9.33 0.26 -15.25
N LYS A 33 -9.27 -0.90 -14.59
CA LYS A 33 -8.44 -2.03 -15.07
C LYS A 33 -8.91 -2.57 -16.40
N TRP A 34 -10.21 -2.57 -16.65
CA TRP A 34 -10.80 -3.00 -17.93
C TRP A 34 -10.39 -2.14 -19.15
N ARG A 35 -9.73 -0.98 -18.98
CA ARG A 35 -9.09 -0.25 -20.07
C ARG A 35 -7.79 -0.88 -20.57
N ARG A 36 -7.24 -1.82 -19.83
CA ARG A 36 -6.02 -2.53 -20.20
C ARG A 36 -6.36 -3.70 -21.11
N LYS A 37 -5.59 -3.87 -22.19
CA LYS A 37 -5.80 -4.92 -23.19
C LYS A 37 -5.80 -6.33 -22.59
N ASP A 38 -4.92 -6.61 -21.63
CA ASP A 38 -4.86 -7.91 -20.95
C ASP A 38 -6.15 -8.24 -20.17
N TYR A 39 -6.75 -7.24 -19.53
CA TYR A 39 -8.05 -7.42 -18.86
C TYR A 39 -9.21 -7.54 -19.87
N GLN A 40 -9.18 -6.83 -21.00
CA GLN A 40 -10.20 -6.98 -22.05
C GLN A 40 -10.17 -8.38 -22.63
N LEU A 41 -9.00 -8.92 -22.95
CA LEU A 41 -8.85 -10.30 -23.44
C LEU A 41 -9.34 -11.32 -22.40
N PHE A 42 -9.05 -11.09 -21.12
CA PHE A 42 -9.57 -11.91 -20.04
C PHE A 42 -11.11 -11.85 -19.96
N MET A 43 -11.72 -10.68 -20.14
CA MET A 43 -13.18 -10.53 -20.15
C MET A 43 -13.82 -11.28 -21.30
N VAL A 44 -13.21 -11.31 -22.51
CA VAL A 44 -13.64 -12.14 -23.64
C VAL A 44 -13.61 -13.62 -23.29
N GLU A 45 -12.57 -14.10 -22.61
CA GLU A 45 -12.43 -15.51 -22.22
C GLU A 45 -13.56 -15.97 -21.26
N TRP A 46 -14.05 -15.07 -20.42
CA TRP A 46 -14.95 -15.39 -19.31
C TRP A 46 -16.35 -14.78 -19.45
N SER A 47 -16.73 -14.29 -20.64
CA SER A 47 -18.08 -13.80 -20.93
C SER A 47 -18.51 -14.17 -22.36
N CYS A 48 -19.76 -13.89 -22.70
CA CYS A 48 -20.26 -14.09 -24.05
C CYS A 48 -19.97 -12.92 -25.01
N TYR A 49 -19.27 -11.85 -24.54
CA TYR A 49 -19.02 -10.64 -25.31
C TYR A 49 -17.73 -10.73 -26.12
N SER A 50 -17.77 -10.21 -27.34
CA SER A 50 -16.60 -10.05 -28.20
C SER A 50 -15.67 -8.93 -27.70
N LEU A 51 -14.42 -8.93 -28.20
CA LEU A 51 -13.45 -7.88 -27.83
C LEU A 51 -13.94 -6.48 -28.23
N ASP A 52 -14.65 -6.34 -29.33
CA ASP A 52 -15.10 -5.04 -29.82
C ASP A 52 -16.28 -4.53 -29.02
N GLU A 53 -17.22 -5.40 -28.64
CA GLU A 53 -18.30 -5.03 -27.72
C GLU A 53 -17.75 -4.59 -26.35
N ILE A 54 -16.75 -5.28 -25.81
CA ILE A 54 -16.10 -4.90 -24.57
C ILE A 54 -15.40 -3.55 -24.70
N LYS A 55 -14.67 -3.29 -25.81
CA LYS A 55 -14.06 -1.98 -26.05
C LYS A 55 -15.09 -0.86 -26.11
N LEU A 56 -16.19 -1.07 -26.83
CA LEU A 56 -17.28 -0.11 -26.91
C LEU A 56 -17.92 0.12 -25.53
N ALA A 57 -18.19 -0.94 -24.77
CA ALA A 57 -18.73 -0.81 -23.42
C ALA A 57 -17.79 -0.01 -22.49
N VAL A 58 -16.47 -0.20 -22.60
CA VAL A 58 -15.47 0.54 -21.82
C VAL A 58 -15.37 2.00 -22.27
N GLU A 59 -15.44 2.27 -23.57
CA GLU A 59 -15.35 3.62 -24.16
C GLU A 59 -16.56 4.45 -23.80
N TYR A 60 -17.76 3.92 -23.97
CA TYR A 60 -19.03 4.59 -23.69
C TYR A 60 -19.51 4.44 -22.25
N HIS A 61 -18.69 3.86 -21.37
CA HIS A 61 -19.05 3.63 -19.95
C HIS A 61 -20.38 2.89 -19.77
N ASN A 62 -20.64 1.89 -20.61
CA ASN A 62 -21.82 1.04 -20.50
C ASN A 62 -21.67 0.09 -19.30
N HIS A 63 -22.10 0.56 -18.12
CA HIS A 63 -21.96 -0.17 -16.88
C HIS A 63 -22.85 -1.44 -16.84
N ASN A 64 -23.93 -1.52 -17.62
CA ASN A 64 -24.78 -2.71 -17.66
C ASN A 64 -24.01 -3.89 -18.26
N ILE A 65 -23.43 -3.72 -19.45
CA ILE A 65 -22.60 -4.77 -20.08
C ILE A 65 -21.41 -5.13 -19.19
N LEU A 66 -20.72 -4.11 -18.61
CA LEU A 66 -19.59 -4.36 -17.73
C LEU A 66 -19.99 -5.13 -16.46
N LEU A 67 -21.20 -4.93 -15.94
CA LEU A 67 -21.74 -5.66 -14.80
C LEU A 67 -22.11 -7.10 -15.19
N GLU A 68 -22.75 -7.33 -16.34
CA GLU A 68 -23.05 -8.66 -16.87
C GLU A 68 -21.79 -9.52 -17.04
N ILE A 69 -20.71 -8.92 -17.57
CA ILE A 69 -19.38 -9.57 -17.64
C ILE A 69 -18.88 -9.94 -16.23
N CYS A 70 -19.04 -9.03 -15.27
CA CYS A 70 -18.67 -9.31 -13.88
C CYS A 70 -19.51 -10.43 -13.26
N ASP A 71 -20.80 -10.56 -13.65
CA ASP A 71 -21.69 -11.65 -13.22
C ASP A 71 -21.23 -13.00 -13.77
N ASP A 72 -20.81 -13.06 -15.04
CA ASP A 72 -20.24 -14.28 -15.64
C ASP A 72 -18.98 -14.73 -14.91
N ILE A 73 -18.05 -13.80 -14.71
CA ILE A 73 -16.81 -14.07 -13.97
C ILE A 73 -17.11 -14.49 -12.53
N ALA A 74 -18.10 -13.88 -11.88
CA ALA A 74 -18.49 -14.21 -10.51
C ALA A 74 -19.08 -15.61 -10.41
N ARG A 75 -19.88 -16.03 -11.39
CA ARG A 75 -20.42 -17.40 -11.44
C ARG A 75 -19.29 -18.44 -11.47
N GLU A 76 -18.26 -18.22 -12.29
CA GLU A 76 -17.11 -19.11 -12.35
C GLU A 76 -16.28 -19.09 -11.05
N VAL A 77 -15.98 -17.90 -10.51
CA VAL A 77 -15.25 -17.76 -9.23
C VAL A 77 -15.98 -18.49 -8.10
N CYS A 78 -17.29 -18.28 -7.97
CA CYS A 78 -18.10 -18.96 -6.96
C CYS A 78 -18.18 -20.47 -7.19
N ALA A 79 -18.25 -20.95 -8.44
CA ALA A 79 -18.21 -22.36 -8.77
C ALA A 79 -16.90 -23.01 -8.34
N ARG A 80 -15.75 -22.36 -8.62
CA ARG A 80 -14.44 -22.84 -8.17
C ARG A 80 -14.32 -22.88 -6.64
N ILE A 81 -14.84 -21.86 -5.96
CA ILE A 81 -14.84 -21.82 -4.49
C ILE A 81 -15.67 -22.99 -3.93
N ARG A 82 -16.88 -23.24 -4.44
CA ARG A 82 -17.75 -24.34 -4.01
C ARG A 82 -17.12 -25.71 -4.24
N ARG A 83 -16.49 -25.91 -5.40
CA ARG A 83 -15.79 -27.16 -5.73
C ARG A 83 -14.48 -27.35 -4.98
N ARG A 84 -14.01 -26.35 -4.26
CA ARG A 84 -12.68 -26.33 -3.62
C ARG A 84 -11.52 -26.54 -4.62
N ASP A 85 -11.69 -26.06 -5.85
CA ASP A 85 -10.69 -26.13 -6.93
C ASP A 85 -10.52 -24.75 -7.59
N LEU A 86 -9.56 -23.97 -7.12
CA LEU A 86 -9.31 -22.62 -7.64
C LEU A 86 -8.52 -22.61 -8.95
N ARG A 87 -7.91 -23.74 -9.35
CA ARG A 87 -7.03 -23.85 -10.54
C ARG A 87 -5.98 -22.74 -10.58
N LEU A 88 -5.26 -22.59 -9.45
CA LEU A 88 -4.26 -21.52 -9.29
C LEU A 88 -2.99 -21.86 -10.06
N ALA A 89 -2.48 -20.87 -10.81
CA ALA A 89 -1.16 -20.95 -11.41
C ALA A 89 -0.05 -20.52 -10.43
N PRO A 90 1.18 -21.03 -10.58
CA PRO A 90 2.32 -20.54 -9.84
C PRO A 90 2.53 -19.04 -10.07
N ILE A 91 2.86 -18.32 -9.00
CA ILE A 91 3.18 -16.88 -9.09
C ILE A 91 4.49 -16.70 -9.86
N LYS A 92 4.47 -15.77 -10.82
CA LYS A 92 5.66 -15.33 -11.53
C LYS A 92 6.31 -14.16 -10.79
N PHE A 93 7.64 -14.07 -10.86
CA PHE A 93 8.40 -12.97 -10.25
C PHE A 93 9.19 -12.24 -11.34
N PHE A 94 9.26 -10.92 -11.18
CA PHE A 94 10.14 -10.08 -11.99
C PHE A 94 10.85 -9.06 -11.12
N LYS A 95 12.05 -8.69 -11.52
CA LYS A 95 12.87 -7.72 -10.81
C LYS A 95 12.50 -6.30 -11.22
N ARG A 96 12.30 -5.44 -10.27
CA ARG A 96 12.03 -4.00 -10.50
C ARG A 96 12.93 -3.14 -9.62
N ILE A 97 13.60 -2.20 -10.25
CA ILE A 97 14.38 -1.18 -9.53
C ILE A 97 13.44 -0.07 -9.08
N ASP A 98 13.38 0.17 -7.78
CA ASP A 98 12.65 1.31 -7.21
C ASP A 98 13.27 2.62 -7.70
N GLY A 99 12.48 3.45 -8.37
CA GLY A 99 12.92 4.72 -8.93
C GLY A 99 13.48 5.72 -7.93
N ILE A 100 13.19 5.58 -6.63
CA ILE A 100 13.63 6.49 -5.57
C ILE A 100 14.80 5.89 -4.78
N SER A 101 14.67 4.67 -4.28
CA SER A 101 15.71 4.04 -3.44
C SER A 101 16.82 3.37 -4.24
N LEU A 102 16.59 3.10 -5.54
CA LEU A 102 17.43 2.27 -6.43
C LEU A 102 17.63 0.84 -5.93
N LYS A 103 16.79 0.39 -5.01
CA LYS A 103 16.80 -0.98 -4.54
C LYS A 103 16.07 -1.86 -5.56
N GLU A 104 16.69 -2.96 -5.92
CA GLU A 104 16.04 -4.03 -6.68
C GLU A 104 15.05 -4.76 -5.76
N ARG A 105 13.86 -5.01 -6.30
CA ARG A 105 12.79 -5.72 -5.58
C ARG A 105 12.22 -6.81 -6.47
N ASP A 106 12.03 -7.98 -5.92
CA ASP A 106 11.24 -9.03 -6.55
C ASP A 106 9.76 -8.70 -6.40
N ILE A 107 9.11 -8.45 -7.53
CA ILE A 107 7.67 -8.16 -7.58
C ILE A 107 6.98 -9.41 -8.11
N SER A 108 5.96 -9.87 -7.39
CA SER A 108 5.12 -10.97 -7.84
C SER A 108 4.07 -10.50 -8.84
N HIS A 109 3.75 -11.36 -9.78
CA HIS A 109 2.70 -11.17 -10.78
C HIS A 109 1.82 -12.43 -10.83
N GLU A 110 0.54 -12.23 -10.57
CA GLU A 110 -0.50 -13.26 -10.60
C GLU A 110 -1.24 -13.24 -11.92
N SER A 111 -1.88 -14.35 -12.29
CA SER A 111 -2.88 -14.37 -13.36
C SER A 111 -4.04 -13.41 -13.03
N ILE A 112 -4.74 -12.92 -14.04
CA ILE A 112 -5.87 -12.00 -13.80
C ILE A 112 -6.97 -12.66 -12.97
N MET A 113 -7.28 -13.92 -13.23
CA MET A 113 -8.23 -14.69 -12.41
C MET A 113 -7.78 -14.73 -10.94
N GLN A 114 -6.50 -14.95 -10.66
CA GLN A 114 -5.96 -14.97 -9.31
C GLN A 114 -6.02 -13.59 -8.64
N GLN A 115 -5.73 -12.51 -9.39
CA GLN A 115 -5.91 -11.14 -8.91
C GLN A 115 -7.38 -10.82 -8.54
N ILE A 116 -8.34 -11.38 -9.28
CA ILE A 116 -9.78 -11.27 -8.97
C ILE A 116 -10.11 -12.03 -7.70
N MET A 117 -9.62 -13.27 -7.55
CA MET A 117 -9.81 -14.04 -6.32
C MET A 117 -9.17 -13.38 -5.09
N ASP A 118 -7.99 -12.76 -5.27
CA ASP A 118 -7.36 -11.90 -4.24
C ASP A 118 -8.28 -10.74 -3.84
N ALA A 119 -8.89 -10.08 -4.83
CA ALA A 119 -9.82 -8.99 -4.56
C ALA A 119 -11.07 -9.49 -3.80
N VAL A 120 -11.65 -10.60 -4.22
CA VAL A 120 -12.79 -11.24 -3.52
C VAL A 120 -12.42 -11.55 -2.07
N ALA A 121 -11.26 -12.15 -1.82
CA ALA A 121 -10.78 -12.42 -0.46
C ALA A 121 -10.61 -11.14 0.36
N VAL A 122 -10.05 -10.07 -0.22
CA VAL A 122 -9.87 -8.78 0.44
C VAL A 122 -11.21 -8.12 0.77
N TYR A 123 -12.15 -8.07 -0.17
CA TYR A 123 -13.49 -7.50 0.08
C TYR A 123 -14.25 -8.30 1.14
N ALA A 124 -14.16 -9.62 1.10
CA ALA A 124 -14.73 -10.51 2.11
C ALA A 124 -14.13 -10.31 3.51
N LEU A 125 -12.82 -10.00 3.59
CA LEU A 125 -12.12 -9.69 4.84
C LEU A 125 -12.29 -8.24 5.30
N MET A 126 -12.92 -7.37 4.53
CA MET A 126 -13.03 -5.94 4.84
C MET A 126 -13.66 -5.64 6.21
N PRO A 127 -14.71 -6.36 6.68
CA PRO A 127 -15.23 -6.18 8.03
C PRO A 127 -14.16 -6.42 9.13
N LEU A 128 -13.28 -7.41 8.94
CA LEU A 128 -12.15 -7.67 9.83
C LEU A 128 -11.11 -6.55 9.75
N PHE A 129 -10.72 -6.15 8.53
CA PHE A 129 -9.69 -5.12 8.32
C PHE A 129 -10.11 -3.77 8.90
N LYS A 130 -11.37 -3.35 8.67
CA LYS A 130 -11.93 -2.13 9.26
C LYS A 130 -11.93 -2.13 10.79
N ALA A 131 -12.11 -3.30 11.41
CA ALA A 131 -12.12 -3.43 12.88
C ALA A 131 -10.72 -3.54 13.49
N LYS A 132 -9.76 -4.09 12.77
CA LYS A 132 -8.42 -4.41 13.30
C LYS A 132 -7.36 -3.40 12.93
N ILE A 133 -7.35 -2.89 11.71
CA ILE A 133 -6.36 -1.91 11.25
C ILE A 133 -6.63 -0.57 11.93
N LEU A 134 -5.60 -0.01 12.54
CA LEU A 134 -5.73 1.18 13.36
C LEU A 134 -5.63 2.48 12.55
N PRO A 135 -6.16 3.61 13.07
CA PRO A 135 -6.16 4.89 12.34
C PRO A 135 -4.77 5.38 11.93
N HIS A 136 -3.73 5.03 12.68
CA HIS A 136 -2.35 5.47 12.44
C HIS A 136 -1.47 4.40 11.77
N GLN A 137 -2.09 3.41 11.11
CA GLN A 137 -1.44 2.59 10.10
C GLN A 137 -1.69 3.21 8.74
N TYR A 138 -0.60 3.49 8.04
CA TYR A 138 -0.58 4.12 6.73
C TYR A 138 0.02 3.16 5.70
N ALA A 139 0.04 3.56 4.43
CA ALA A 139 0.42 2.78 3.26
C ALA A 139 -0.62 1.73 2.84
N SER A 140 -0.89 1.72 1.54
CA SER A 140 -1.86 0.81 0.90
C SER A 140 -3.28 0.84 1.49
N ILE A 141 -3.62 1.91 2.18
CA ILE A 141 -4.96 2.17 2.73
C ILE A 141 -5.47 3.48 2.13
N LYS A 142 -6.71 3.47 1.64
CA LYS A 142 -7.34 4.66 1.05
C LYS A 142 -7.26 5.86 2.00
N ASN A 143 -6.86 7.02 1.48
CA ASN A 143 -6.67 8.28 2.21
C ASN A 143 -5.58 8.25 3.30
N ARG A 144 -4.73 7.21 3.36
CA ARG A 144 -3.63 7.07 4.32
C ARG A 144 -2.29 6.86 3.62
N GLY A 145 -1.94 7.77 2.70
CA GLY A 145 -0.67 7.75 1.98
C GLY A 145 0.46 8.50 2.71
N GLN A 146 1.60 8.64 2.01
CA GLN A 146 2.82 9.29 2.51
C GLN A 146 2.56 10.70 3.05
N VAL A 147 1.82 11.51 2.32
CA VAL A 147 1.49 12.90 2.69
C VAL A 147 0.68 12.95 3.98
N ALA A 148 -0.37 12.11 4.07
CA ALA A 148 -1.22 12.07 5.25
C ALA A 148 -0.44 11.63 6.51
N GLY A 149 0.47 10.66 6.36
CA GLY A 149 1.34 10.22 7.44
C GLY A 149 2.33 11.29 7.88
N ALA A 150 3.01 11.96 6.93
CA ALA A 150 3.94 13.05 7.21
C ALA A 150 3.26 14.22 7.93
N ASN A 151 2.10 14.65 7.43
CA ASN A 151 1.30 15.70 8.06
C ASN A 151 0.84 15.32 9.49
N LYS A 152 0.54 14.04 9.70
CA LYS A 152 0.16 13.56 11.04
C LYS A 152 1.33 13.65 12.02
N ILE A 153 2.52 13.23 11.63
CA ILE A 153 3.74 13.37 12.44
C ILE A 153 4.02 14.84 12.72
N ALA A 154 4.02 15.70 11.70
CA ALA A 154 4.22 17.13 11.85
C ALA A 154 3.24 17.76 12.86
N LYS A 155 1.94 17.37 12.76
CA LYS A 155 0.91 17.84 13.70
C LYS A 155 1.23 17.42 15.15
N TRP A 156 1.68 16.19 15.37
CA TRP A 156 2.03 15.73 16.72
C TRP A 156 3.24 16.48 17.29
N ILE A 157 4.30 16.59 16.51
CA ILE A 157 5.52 17.28 16.93
C ILE A 157 5.24 18.74 17.34
N ARG A 158 4.43 19.45 16.53
CA ARG A 158 4.17 20.87 16.71
C ARG A 158 3.13 21.19 17.79
N ARG A 159 2.22 20.24 18.10
CA ARG A 159 1.08 20.51 19.01
C ARG A 159 1.13 19.77 20.34
N ASP A 160 1.87 18.67 20.45
CA ASP A 160 1.92 17.88 21.68
C ASP A 160 3.28 17.98 22.36
N LYS A 161 3.34 18.70 23.46
CA LYS A 161 4.56 18.91 24.29
C LYS A 161 5.17 17.59 24.81
N ARG A 162 4.44 16.48 24.75
CA ARG A 162 4.96 15.14 25.11
C ARG A 162 5.79 14.50 23.99
N CYS A 163 5.78 15.07 22.78
CA CYS A 163 6.65 14.68 21.67
C CYS A 163 8.04 15.33 21.86
N ARG A 164 8.85 14.80 22.77
CA ARG A 164 10.21 15.29 23.03
C ARG A 164 11.28 14.42 22.37
N TYR A 165 11.06 13.12 22.40
CA TYR A 165 11.96 12.11 21.81
C TYR A 165 11.17 11.21 20.88
N TYR A 166 11.83 10.71 19.85
CA TYR A 166 11.28 9.73 18.94
C TYR A 166 12.26 8.61 18.65
N GLY A 167 11.72 7.48 18.27
CA GLY A 167 12.47 6.36 17.73
C GLY A 167 11.82 5.84 16.47
N LYS A 168 12.65 5.30 15.59
CA LYS A 168 12.25 4.60 14.37
C LYS A 168 12.75 3.17 14.40
N ALA A 169 11.95 2.29 13.87
CA ALA A 169 12.34 0.90 13.60
C ALA A 169 11.82 0.50 12.23
N ASP A 170 12.53 -0.41 11.58
CA ASP A 170 12.16 -1.00 10.30
C ASP A 170 12.08 -2.52 10.45
N VAL A 171 11.07 -3.14 9.85
CA VAL A 171 10.90 -4.60 9.88
C VAL A 171 11.71 -5.23 8.77
N LYS A 172 12.69 -6.08 9.14
CA LYS A 172 13.54 -6.81 8.20
C LYS A 172 12.69 -7.68 7.26
N LYS A 173 12.72 -7.40 5.95
CA LYS A 173 12.00 -8.15 4.91
C LYS A 173 10.54 -8.42 5.29
N CYS A 174 9.79 -7.40 5.71
CA CYS A 174 8.48 -7.48 6.35
C CYS A 174 7.52 -8.47 5.67
N PHE A 175 7.30 -8.34 4.37
CA PHE A 175 6.41 -9.23 3.61
C PHE A 175 6.90 -10.68 3.68
N GLN A 176 8.13 -10.95 3.30
CA GLN A 176 8.70 -12.29 3.22
C GLN A 176 8.79 -12.98 4.60
N SER A 177 8.93 -12.20 5.67
CA SER A 177 9.03 -12.72 7.05
C SER A 177 7.66 -13.09 7.63
N LEU A 178 6.57 -12.52 7.14
CA LEU A 178 5.20 -12.86 7.58
C LEU A 178 4.76 -14.17 6.90
N SER A 179 5.02 -15.30 7.56
CA SER A 179 4.71 -16.61 7.02
C SER A 179 3.20 -16.88 6.93
N ARG A 180 2.80 -17.73 5.95
CA ARG A 180 1.43 -18.24 5.83
C ARG A 180 0.90 -18.79 7.16
N ARG A 181 1.72 -19.55 7.89
CA ARG A 181 1.37 -20.12 9.20
C ARG A 181 0.93 -19.04 10.19
N VAL A 182 1.68 -17.94 10.28
CA VAL A 182 1.36 -16.84 11.19
C VAL A 182 0.07 -16.15 10.77
N ILE A 183 -0.08 -15.83 9.50
CA ILE A 183 -1.29 -15.18 8.95
C ILE A 183 -2.52 -16.05 9.22
N MET A 184 -2.48 -17.33 8.88
CA MET A 184 -3.61 -18.24 9.07
C MET A 184 -3.96 -18.44 10.55
N ARG A 185 -2.95 -18.47 11.44
CA ARG A 185 -3.20 -18.51 12.90
C ARG A 185 -4.00 -17.29 13.37
N LEU A 186 -3.64 -16.08 12.90
CA LEU A 186 -4.36 -14.86 13.25
C LEU A 186 -5.77 -14.85 12.67
N LEU A 187 -5.95 -15.25 11.41
CA LEU A 187 -7.26 -15.32 10.75
C LEU A 187 -8.18 -16.36 11.40
N ARG A 188 -7.69 -17.58 11.67
CA ARG A 188 -8.49 -18.62 12.35
C ARG A 188 -9.01 -18.17 13.70
N ARG A 189 -8.26 -17.35 14.42
CA ARG A 189 -8.70 -16.74 15.68
C ARG A 189 -9.83 -15.73 15.47
N ASP A 190 -9.75 -14.89 14.45
CA ASP A 190 -10.63 -13.73 14.27
C ASP A 190 -11.86 -14.03 13.39
N ILE A 191 -11.76 -14.98 12.43
CA ILE A 191 -12.86 -15.33 11.51
C ILE A 191 -13.24 -16.82 11.56
N ARG A 192 -12.97 -17.48 12.67
CA ARG A 192 -13.13 -18.93 12.91
C ARG A 192 -14.46 -19.55 12.43
N LYS A 193 -15.52 -18.74 12.27
CA LYS A 193 -16.86 -19.18 11.86
C LYS A 193 -17.11 -19.11 10.35
N ASN A 194 -16.11 -18.73 9.54
CA ASN A 194 -16.20 -18.71 8.08
C ASN A 194 -15.10 -19.60 7.49
N ALA A 195 -15.38 -20.90 7.43
CA ALA A 195 -14.44 -21.90 6.94
C ALA A 195 -14.10 -21.72 5.45
N THR A 196 -15.11 -21.33 4.64
CA THR A 196 -14.93 -21.11 3.20
C THR A 196 -13.96 -19.97 2.93
N LEU A 197 -14.11 -18.86 3.64
CA LEU A 197 -13.19 -17.71 3.51
C LEU A 197 -11.78 -18.05 4.02
N LEU A 198 -11.66 -18.78 5.12
CA LEU A 198 -10.36 -19.27 5.61
C LEU A 198 -9.69 -20.17 4.56
N TRP A 199 -10.43 -21.09 3.96
CA TRP A 199 -9.92 -21.96 2.91
C TRP A 199 -9.48 -21.17 1.68
N LEU A 200 -10.29 -20.20 1.20
CA LEU A 200 -9.93 -19.36 0.06
C LEU A 200 -8.59 -18.66 0.29
N VAL A 201 -8.45 -17.98 1.44
CA VAL A 201 -7.20 -17.25 1.76
C VAL A 201 -6.02 -18.21 1.89
N ASP A 202 -6.20 -19.37 2.54
CA ASP A 202 -5.13 -20.37 2.70
C ASP A 202 -4.69 -20.93 1.34
N SER A 203 -5.61 -21.18 0.43
CA SER A 203 -5.35 -21.65 -0.94
C SER A 203 -4.58 -20.59 -1.75
N LEU A 204 -4.97 -19.31 -1.69
CA LEU A 204 -4.26 -18.23 -2.35
C LEU A 204 -2.83 -18.09 -1.82
N LEU A 205 -2.64 -18.10 -0.51
CA LEU A 205 -1.31 -18.03 0.10
C LEU A 205 -0.45 -19.28 -0.18
N SER A 206 -1.04 -20.41 -0.52
CA SER A 206 -0.30 -21.64 -0.86
C SER A 206 0.49 -21.51 -2.16
N THR A 207 0.14 -20.56 -3.02
CA THR A 207 0.87 -20.30 -4.28
C THR A 207 2.13 -19.47 -4.09
N TYR A 208 2.40 -18.95 -2.88
CA TYR A 208 3.53 -18.08 -2.59
C TYR A 208 4.82 -18.90 -2.37
N TRP A 209 5.33 -19.43 -3.45
CA TRP A 209 6.59 -20.15 -3.50
C TRP A 209 7.33 -19.88 -4.80
N ARG A 210 8.63 -20.17 -4.83
CA ARG A 210 9.46 -20.12 -6.04
C ARG A 210 10.51 -21.20 -6.02
N ILE A 211 11.10 -21.47 -7.16
CA ILE A 211 12.25 -22.37 -7.28
C ILE A 211 13.53 -21.53 -7.19
N GLU A 212 14.39 -21.85 -6.23
CA GLU A 212 15.73 -21.28 -6.08
C GLU A 212 16.73 -22.42 -6.05
N ASN A 213 17.71 -22.38 -6.97
CA ASN A 213 18.75 -23.43 -7.06
C ASN A 213 18.17 -24.85 -7.11
N GLY A 214 17.10 -25.05 -7.88
CA GLY A 214 16.42 -26.35 -8.02
C GLY A 214 15.55 -26.77 -6.82
N LYS A 215 15.43 -25.94 -5.77
CA LYS A 215 14.64 -26.25 -4.58
C LYS A 215 13.42 -25.34 -4.47
N VAL A 216 12.31 -25.90 -4.00
CA VAL A 216 11.11 -25.12 -3.68
C VAL A 216 11.34 -24.34 -2.40
N VAL A 217 11.24 -23.02 -2.49
CA VAL A 217 11.30 -22.09 -1.36
C VAL A 217 9.91 -21.54 -1.10
N ILE A 218 9.34 -21.88 0.05
CA ILE A 218 8.06 -21.34 0.51
C ILE A 218 8.30 -19.92 1.04
N LEU A 219 7.56 -18.98 0.50
CA LEU A 219 7.66 -17.58 0.87
C LEU A 219 6.63 -17.23 1.96
N GLY A 220 6.86 -16.12 2.65
CA GLY A 220 5.81 -15.44 3.39
C GLY A 220 4.88 -14.68 2.46
N LEU A 221 4.44 -13.48 2.87
CA LEU A 221 3.72 -12.60 1.96
C LEU A 221 4.65 -12.13 0.83
N VAL A 222 4.07 -11.84 -0.34
CA VAL A 222 4.83 -11.40 -1.52
C VAL A 222 4.51 -9.93 -1.86
N ILE A 223 5.46 -9.24 -2.49
CA ILE A 223 5.27 -7.85 -2.91
C ILE A 223 4.63 -7.85 -4.30
N GLY A 224 3.47 -7.22 -4.43
CA GLY A 224 2.76 -7.07 -5.72
C GLY A 224 1.30 -7.48 -5.67
N THR A 225 0.90 -8.34 -4.73
CA THR A 225 -0.49 -8.79 -4.60
C THR A 225 -1.31 -7.88 -3.68
N LEU A 226 -2.60 -7.76 -3.97
CA LEU A 226 -3.53 -6.98 -3.16
C LEU A 226 -3.72 -7.60 -1.77
N LEU A 227 -3.88 -8.92 -1.74
CA LEU A 227 -4.11 -9.68 -0.49
C LEU A 227 -2.93 -9.51 0.48
N SER A 228 -1.68 -9.63 -0.01
CA SER A 228 -0.49 -9.45 0.82
C SER A 228 -0.42 -8.08 1.51
N GLN A 229 -0.79 -7.02 0.80
CA GLN A 229 -0.76 -5.66 1.36
C GLN A 229 -1.72 -5.50 2.55
N TRP A 230 -2.94 -6.03 2.41
CA TRP A 230 -3.94 -5.98 3.47
C TRP A 230 -3.59 -6.89 4.64
N LEU A 231 -3.13 -8.10 4.37
CA LEU A 231 -2.72 -9.06 5.40
C LEU A 231 -1.50 -8.58 6.19
N CYS A 232 -0.55 -7.89 5.54
CA CYS A 232 0.58 -7.27 6.21
C CYS A 232 0.12 -6.20 7.22
N ASN A 233 -0.72 -5.26 6.78
CA ASN A 233 -1.30 -4.24 7.68
C ASN A 233 -2.11 -4.88 8.83
N TYR A 234 -2.88 -5.92 8.54
CA TYR A 234 -3.64 -6.67 9.54
C TYR A 234 -2.72 -7.32 10.58
N ALA A 235 -1.69 -8.03 10.15
CA ALA A 235 -0.74 -8.66 11.07
C ALA A 235 -0.02 -7.61 11.94
N LEU A 236 0.45 -6.52 11.34
CA LEU A 236 1.11 -5.43 12.03
C LEU A 236 0.17 -4.68 13.00
N SER A 237 -1.16 -4.76 12.82
CA SER A 237 -2.10 -4.16 13.76
C SER A 237 -2.00 -4.74 15.18
N TYR A 238 -1.56 -5.99 15.31
CA TYR A 238 -1.32 -6.61 16.62
C TYR A 238 -0.08 -6.04 17.31
N LEU A 239 1.00 -5.84 16.54
CA LEU A 239 2.19 -5.17 17.05
C LEU A 239 1.87 -3.73 17.45
N PHE A 240 1.10 -3.03 16.64
CA PHE A 240 0.68 -1.66 16.94
C PHE A 240 -0.06 -1.59 18.30
N ARG A 241 -1.06 -2.47 18.51
CA ARG A 241 -1.81 -2.53 19.78
C ARG A 241 -0.93 -2.89 20.95
N TYR A 242 0.00 -3.82 20.76
CA TYR A 242 0.96 -4.16 21.81
C TYR A 242 1.76 -2.93 22.23
N VAL A 243 2.36 -2.21 21.28
CA VAL A 243 3.14 -0.99 21.55
C VAL A 243 2.27 0.09 22.20
N GLN A 244 1.04 0.28 21.72
CA GLN A 244 0.09 1.24 22.28
C GLN A 244 -0.29 0.90 23.73
N GLY A 245 -0.29 -0.38 24.07
CA GLY A 245 -0.59 -0.90 25.41
C GLY A 245 0.56 -0.78 26.41
N LEU A 246 1.80 -0.50 25.97
CA LEU A 246 2.95 -0.51 26.85
C LEU A 246 2.88 0.60 27.93
N ARG A 247 3.09 0.18 29.17
CA ARG A 247 3.08 1.05 30.36
C ARG A 247 4.33 0.77 31.19
N ARG A 248 4.67 1.72 32.07
CA ARG A 248 5.56 1.54 33.21
C ARG A 248 4.91 2.06 34.46
N THR A 249 5.29 1.51 35.56
CA THR A 249 4.91 2.00 36.88
C THR A 249 5.80 3.18 37.26
N GLN A 250 5.20 4.21 37.83
CA GLN A 250 5.89 5.37 38.37
C GLN A 250 5.31 5.69 39.75
N ARG A 251 6.17 5.79 40.74
CA ARG A 251 5.82 6.32 42.05
C ARG A 251 5.94 7.85 42.05
N ARG A 252 4.86 8.54 42.39
CA ARG A 252 4.84 10.00 42.50
C ARG A 252 4.01 10.40 43.73
N ARG A 253 4.59 11.14 44.64
CA ARG A 253 3.97 11.59 45.89
C ARG A 253 3.34 10.44 46.68
N GLY A 254 4.04 9.29 46.78
CA GLY A 254 3.53 8.11 47.48
C GLY A 254 2.62 7.20 46.66
N GLU A 255 1.96 7.70 45.63
CA GLU A 255 1.04 6.94 44.78
C GLU A 255 1.76 6.21 43.64
N ILE A 256 1.30 5.00 43.35
CA ILE A 256 1.74 4.20 42.18
C ILE A 256 0.80 4.52 41.02
N ARG A 257 1.39 5.01 39.90
CA ARG A 257 0.62 5.34 38.70
C ARG A 257 1.22 4.61 37.48
N GLU A 258 0.33 4.16 36.60
CA GLU A 258 0.74 3.63 35.29
C GLU A 258 0.88 4.76 34.27
N VAL A 259 2.06 4.83 33.64
CA VAL A 259 2.38 5.84 32.62
C VAL A 259 2.68 5.17 31.31
N LYS A 260 2.14 5.69 30.20
CA LYS A 260 2.43 5.21 28.84
C LYS A 260 3.92 5.38 28.52
N LEU A 261 4.53 4.37 27.89
CA LEU A 261 5.89 4.48 27.40
C LEU A 261 5.95 5.39 26.15
N VAL A 262 4.95 5.30 25.28
CA VAL A 262 4.85 6.11 24.06
C VAL A 262 3.46 6.73 23.95
N TYR A 263 3.39 7.92 23.37
CA TYR A 263 2.15 8.70 23.27
C TYR A 263 1.59 8.71 21.85
N HIS A 264 2.45 8.75 20.84
CA HIS A 264 2.03 8.63 19.46
C HIS A 264 2.82 7.54 18.75
N ILE A 265 2.11 6.82 17.90
CA ILE A 265 2.61 5.68 17.15
C ILE A 265 2.08 5.83 15.72
N LEU A 266 2.95 5.65 14.73
CA LEU A 266 2.58 5.58 13.33
C LEU A 266 3.35 4.43 12.66
N PHE A 267 2.62 3.59 11.93
CA PHE A 267 3.20 2.57 11.07
C PHE A 267 2.97 2.97 9.61
N TYR A 268 4.01 2.98 8.83
CA TYR A 268 3.94 3.09 7.38
C TYR A 268 4.46 1.79 6.77
N MET A 269 3.58 0.77 6.74
CA MET A 269 3.92 -0.63 6.48
C MET A 269 4.99 -1.11 7.46
N ASP A 270 6.19 -1.39 6.99
CA ASP A 270 7.38 -1.84 7.71
C ASP A 270 8.06 -0.76 8.56
N ASP A 271 7.92 0.51 8.18
CA ASP A 271 8.45 1.65 8.93
C ASP A 271 7.61 1.96 10.17
N ILE A 272 8.18 1.84 11.35
CA ILE A 272 7.57 2.11 12.66
C ILE A 272 8.12 3.41 13.22
N PHE A 273 7.24 4.33 13.59
CA PHE A 273 7.56 5.56 14.30
C PHE A 273 6.84 5.58 15.65
N VAL A 274 7.58 5.91 16.71
CA VAL A 274 7.04 6.10 18.07
C VAL A 274 7.63 7.34 18.70
N THR A 275 6.87 8.04 19.56
CA THR A 275 7.34 9.23 20.25
C THR A 275 6.79 9.32 21.66
N GLY A 276 7.55 9.99 22.55
CA GLY A 276 7.21 10.19 23.93
C GLY A 276 8.09 11.24 24.64
N PRO A 277 7.80 11.54 25.92
CA PRO A 277 8.49 12.58 26.67
C PRO A 277 9.88 12.17 27.19
N ARG A 278 10.23 10.87 27.20
CA ARG A 278 11.48 10.33 27.74
C ARG A 278 12.15 9.39 26.74
N ALA A 279 13.43 9.60 26.49
CA ALA A 279 14.22 8.74 25.59
C ALA A 279 14.24 7.28 26.03
N ALA A 280 14.45 7.02 27.31
CA ALA A 280 14.47 5.67 27.88
C ALA A 280 13.14 4.93 27.70
N ASP A 281 11.99 5.61 27.82
CA ASP A 281 10.67 5.02 27.60
C ASP A 281 10.46 4.63 26.13
N VAL A 282 10.86 5.50 25.21
CA VAL A 282 10.82 5.25 23.75
C VAL A 282 11.72 4.07 23.37
N GLN A 283 12.94 4.00 23.91
CA GLN A 283 13.88 2.90 23.70
C GLN A 283 13.32 1.58 24.24
N SER A 284 12.80 1.59 25.48
CA SER A 284 12.18 0.42 26.10
C SER A 284 10.99 -0.08 25.27
N ALA A 285 10.15 0.83 24.74
CA ALA A 285 9.02 0.46 23.90
C ALA A 285 9.47 -0.25 22.62
N LEU A 286 10.50 0.25 21.93
CA LEU A 286 11.02 -0.39 20.71
C LEU A 286 11.67 -1.74 20.99
N ARG A 287 12.44 -1.89 22.07
CA ARG A 287 13.02 -3.18 22.49
C ARG A 287 11.92 -4.22 22.78
N LYS A 288 10.89 -3.83 23.53
CA LYS A 288 9.74 -4.68 23.82
C LYS A 288 8.96 -5.03 22.55
N ALA A 289 8.79 -4.07 21.64
CA ALA A 289 8.16 -4.28 20.34
C ALA A 289 8.93 -5.31 19.50
N ALA A 290 10.26 -5.21 19.43
CA ALA A 290 11.11 -6.15 18.71
C ALA A 290 11.01 -7.58 19.27
N ALA A 291 11.10 -7.73 20.59
CA ALA A 291 10.96 -9.03 21.26
C ALA A 291 9.57 -9.64 21.01
N TRP A 292 8.51 -8.85 21.13
CA TRP A 292 7.14 -9.30 20.89
C TRP A 292 6.91 -9.68 19.42
N ALA A 293 7.39 -8.87 18.48
CA ALA A 293 7.26 -9.11 17.05
C ALA A 293 7.92 -10.44 16.64
N LYS A 294 9.13 -10.70 17.16
CA LYS A 294 9.85 -11.96 16.94
C LYS A 294 9.07 -13.15 17.51
N LYS A 295 8.59 -13.05 18.75
CA LYS A 295 7.85 -14.13 19.43
C LYS A 295 6.50 -14.41 18.80
N MET A 296 5.73 -13.37 18.49
CA MET A 296 4.31 -13.51 18.12
C MET A 296 4.07 -13.52 16.61
N LEU A 297 4.87 -12.81 15.82
CA LEU A 297 4.72 -12.70 14.38
C LEU A 297 5.83 -13.37 13.58
N GLY A 298 6.92 -13.79 14.25
CA GLY A 298 8.09 -14.36 13.57
C GLY A 298 8.89 -13.34 12.76
N ILE A 299 8.66 -12.03 12.95
CA ILE A 299 9.35 -10.96 12.24
C ILE A 299 10.41 -10.31 13.12
N SER A 300 11.51 -9.88 12.51
CA SER A 300 12.60 -9.19 13.20
C SER A 300 12.64 -7.72 12.81
N LEU A 301 12.81 -6.85 13.80
CA LEU A 301 13.14 -5.46 13.57
C LEU A 301 14.66 -5.31 13.42
N HIS A 302 15.12 -4.22 12.78
CA HIS A 302 16.53 -3.87 12.83
C HIS A 302 16.91 -3.51 14.27
N ASP A 303 18.07 -4.00 14.73
CA ASP A 303 18.40 -4.03 16.17
C ASP A 303 18.91 -2.66 16.70
N GLU A 304 19.37 -1.78 15.81
CA GLU A 304 19.87 -0.46 16.17
C GLU A 304 18.75 0.60 16.11
N PHE A 305 18.14 0.84 17.26
CA PHE A 305 17.15 1.92 17.39
C PHE A 305 17.86 3.22 17.80
N LYS A 306 17.93 4.18 16.90
CA LYS A 306 18.37 5.53 17.23
C LYS A 306 17.21 6.30 17.85
N ILE A 307 17.39 6.73 19.11
CA ILE A 307 16.43 7.58 19.81
C ILE A 307 16.96 9.01 19.74
N LEU A 308 16.20 9.90 19.15
CA LEU A 308 16.58 11.26 18.87
C LEU A 308 15.60 12.24 19.51
N GLY A 309 16.11 13.41 19.93
CA GLY A 309 15.30 14.51 20.43
C GLY A 309 14.85 15.43 19.30
N PHE A 310 13.61 15.91 19.34
CA PHE A 310 13.10 16.86 18.33
C PHE A 310 13.70 18.25 18.43
N ALA A 311 14.33 18.60 19.54
CA ALA A 311 14.98 19.90 19.69
C ALA A 311 16.09 20.11 18.64
N THR A 312 16.79 19.06 18.27
CA THR A 312 17.98 19.12 17.37
C THR A 312 17.83 18.24 16.13
N ASN A 313 16.81 17.41 16.04
CA ASN A 313 16.68 16.44 14.96
C ASN A 313 15.29 16.46 14.34
N ALA A 314 15.24 16.23 13.03
CA ALA A 314 14.02 16.03 12.27
C ALA A 314 13.82 14.54 11.92
N VAL A 315 12.57 14.13 11.72
CA VAL A 315 12.19 12.77 11.33
C VAL A 315 12.31 12.61 9.82
N ASP A 316 13.21 11.78 9.35
CA ASP A 316 13.27 11.37 7.95
C ASP A 316 12.39 10.14 7.71
N MET A 317 11.16 10.34 7.18
CA MET A 317 10.19 9.29 6.92
C MET A 317 9.27 9.65 5.75
N MET A 318 8.80 8.64 4.99
CA MET A 318 7.82 8.81 3.90
C MET A 318 8.25 9.81 2.81
N GLY A 319 9.55 10.01 2.62
CA GLY A 319 10.08 10.91 1.61
C GLY A 319 10.19 12.39 2.05
N TYR A 320 9.88 12.67 3.30
CA TYR A 320 10.01 13.99 3.93
C TYR A 320 10.96 13.97 5.11
N VAL A 321 11.53 15.12 5.42
CA VAL A 321 12.25 15.43 6.65
C VAL A 321 11.36 16.38 7.45
N ILE A 322 10.81 15.87 8.55
CA ILE A 322 9.74 16.51 9.33
C ILE A 322 10.35 17.04 10.62
N GLY A 323 10.50 18.34 10.71
CA GLY A 323 10.99 19.05 11.87
C GLY A 323 9.91 19.75 12.67
N TYR A 324 10.33 20.40 13.74
CA TYR A 324 9.45 21.19 14.59
C TYR A 324 8.89 22.39 13.83
N GLU A 325 9.73 23.13 13.12
CA GLU A 325 9.36 24.34 12.38
C GLU A 325 8.85 24.04 10.98
N SER A 326 9.52 23.13 10.26
CA SER A 326 9.26 22.89 8.85
C SER A 326 9.22 21.40 8.47
N THR A 327 8.61 21.15 7.34
CA THR A 327 8.62 19.84 6.66
C THR A 327 9.23 20.03 5.28
N THR A 328 10.40 19.43 5.06
CA THR A 328 11.13 19.55 3.78
C THR A 328 11.16 18.24 3.03
N ILE A 329 11.49 18.27 1.75
CA ILE A 329 11.66 17.09 0.92
C ILE A 329 12.97 16.40 1.28
N ARG A 330 12.98 15.07 1.43
CA ARG A 330 14.21 14.28 1.61
C ARG A 330 15.24 14.61 0.51
N ALA A 331 16.48 14.89 0.89
CA ALA A 331 17.52 15.40 -0.02
C ALA A 331 17.64 14.59 -1.34
N ARG A 332 17.67 13.25 -1.27
CA ARG A 332 17.74 12.38 -2.47
C ARG A 332 16.55 12.60 -3.42
N ILE A 333 15.35 12.74 -2.89
CA ILE A 333 14.14 12.98 -3.69
C ILE A 333 14.19 14.40 -4.27
N PHE A 334 14.57 15.38 -3.45
CA PHE A 334 14.71 16.77 -3.87
C PHE A 334 15.70 16.93 -5.03
N LEU A 335 16.89 16.35 -4.93
CA LEU A 335 17.91 16.44 -5.98
C LEU A 335 17.43 15.84 -7.31
N ARG A 336 16.66 14.75 -7.27
CA ARG A 336 16.06 14.16 -8.46
C ARG A 336 14.94 15.04 -9.03
N ALA A 337 14.02 15.49 -8.19
CA ALA A 337 12.96 16.40 -8.57
C ALA A 337 13.54 17.66 -9.24
N ARG A 338 14.50 18.30 -8.58
CA ARG A 338 15.24 19.49 -9.12
C ARG A 338 15.80 19.19 -10.51
N ARG A 339 16.47 18.04 -10.70
CA ARG A 339 17.03 17.65 -12.01
C ARG A 339 15.96 17.52 -13.08
N HIS A 340 14.81 16.92 -12.78
CA HIS A 340 13.71 16.78 -13.73
C HIS A 340 13.09 18.12 -14.09
N TYR A 341 12.90 19.02 -13.12
CA TYR A 341 12.36 20.35 -13.36
C TYR A 341 13.33 21.24 -14.18
N LEU A 342 14.63 21.24 -13.86
CA LEU A 342 15.63 21.96 -14.65
C LEU A 342 15.71 21.44 -16.10
N ARG A 343 15.74 20.12 -16.29
CA ARG A 343 15.72 19.53 -17.64
C ARG A 343 14.45 19.84 -18.42
N ALA A 344 13.30 19.92 -17.75
CA ALA A 344 12.04 20.33 -18.36
C ALA A 344 12.08 21.82 -18.75
N ALA A 345 12.59 22.68 -17.88
CA ALA A 345 12.74 24.11 -18.14
C ALA A 345 13.63 24.38 -19.36
N VAL A 346 14.83 23.75 -19.40
CA VAL A 346 15.75 23.87 -20.56
C VAL A 346 15.10 23.36 -21.84
N TRP A 347 14.41 22.22 -21.78
CA TRP A 347 13.72 21.69 -22.96
C TRP A 347 12.64 22.64 -23.51
N LEU A 348 11.86 23.28 -22.62
CA LEU A 348 10.79 24.20 -22.99
C LEU A 348 11.28 25.51 -23.62
N ARG A 349 12.57 25.86 -23.46
CA ARG A 349 13.16 27.02 -24.18
C ARG A 349 13.26 26.81 -25.67
N HIS A 350 13.44 25.56 -26.10
CA HIS A 350 13.64 25.21 -27.52
C HIS A 350 12.46 24.43 -28.11
N ASN A 351 11.50 24.01 -27.30
CA ASN A 351 10.38 23.17 -27.73
C ASN A 351 9.08 23.66 -27.13
N LYS A 352 8.02 23.67 -27.93
CA LYS A 352 6.68 24.10 -27.46
C LYS A 352 6.04 23.13 -26.47
N ARG A 353 6.47 21.85 -26.42
CA ARG A 353 5.88 20.78 -25.60
C ARG A 353 6.96 19.90 -24.97
N LEU A 354 6.67 19.37 -23.79
CA LEU A 354 7.44 18.31 -23.17
C LEU A 354 7.15 16.96 -23.85
N THR A 355 8.13 16.08 -23.92
CA THR A 355 7.85 14.68 -24.24
C THR A 355 7.01 14.04 -23.13
N LEU A 356 6.22 13.01 -23.46
CA LEU A 356 5.36 12.32 -22.48
C LEU A 356 6.16 11.88 -21.24
N ARG A 357 7.32 11.26 -21.42
CA ARG A 357 8.20 10.82 -20.32
C ARG A 357 8.66 11.97 -19.41
N ARG A 358 9.03 13.13 -20.01
CA ARG A 358 9.42 14.30 -19.22
C ARG A 358 8.24 14.86 -18.44
N ALA A 359 7.08 14.98 -19.07
CA ALA A 359 5.86 15.44 -18.43
C ALA A 359 5.45 14.55 -17.25
N GLN A 360 5.45 13.24 -17.44
CA GLN A 360 5.17 12.27 -16.37
C GLN A 360 6.15 12.37 -15.19
N ASN A 361 7.46 12.55 -15.47
CA ASN A 361 8.46 12.73 -14.41
C ASN A 361 8.19 14.01 -13.60
N VAL A 362 7.89 15.13 -14.26
CA VAL A 362 7.55 16.39 -13.57
C VAL A 362 6.33 16.19 -12.67
N ILE A 363 5.26 15.57 -13.19
CA ILE A 363 4.02 15.33 -12.44
C ILE A 363 4.27 14.44 -11.23
N SER A 364 5.08 13.40 -11.36
CA SER A 364 5.35 12.45 -10.27
C SER A 364 6.03 13.10 -9.06
N TYR A 365 6.86 14.13 -9.27
CA TYR A 365 7.55 14.85 -8.20
C TYR A 365 6.78 16.06 -7.64
N TYR A 366 5.74 16.53 -8.34
CA TYR A 366 4.99 17.71 -7.92
C TYR A 366 4.37 17.56 -6.52
N GLY A 367 3.88 16.36 -6.19
CA GLY A 367 3.29 16.08 -4.89
C GLY A 367 4.22 16.36 -3.70
N TYR A 368 5.52 16.15 -3.86
CA TYR A 368 6.52 16.48 -2.82
C TYR A 368 6.66 17.98 -2.61
N PHE A 369 6.74 18.78 -3.69
CA PHE A 369 6.78 20.23 -3.60
C PHE A 369 5.50 20.81 -3.01
N LYS A 370 4.33 20.30 -3.43
CA LYS A 370 3.03 20.76 -2.94
C LYS A 370 2.86 20.59 -1.43
N ASN A 371 3.43 19.52 -0.86
CA ASN A 371 3.21 19.11 0.52
C ASN A 371 4.46 19.32 1.40
N SER A 372 5.29 20.28 1.06
CA SER A 372 6.50 20.65 1.83
C SER A 372 6.65 22.16 1.90
N ASP A 373 7.39 22.63 2.91
CA ASP A 373 7.74 24.04 3.11
C ASP A 373 8.89 24.41 2.15
N SER A 374 8.57 24.54 0.87
CA SER A 374 9.53 24.74 -0.23
C SER A 374 9.19 25.92 -1.14
N THR A 375 8.55 26.97 -0.60
CA THR A 375 8.03 28.11 -1.36
C THR A 375 9.10 28.80 -2.22
N HIS A 376 10.26 29.14 -1.62
CA HIS A 376 11.37 29.76 -2.34
C HIS A 376 11.91 28.87 -3.47
N ILE A 377 12.04 27.57 -3.22
CA ILE A 377 12.53 26.60 -4.21
C ILE A 377 11.52 26.40 -5.34
N LYS A 378 10.22 26.39 -5.04
CA LYS A 378 9.16 26.32 -6.05
C LYS A 378 9.22 27.50 -7.01
N ALA A 379 9.40 28.71 -6.49
CA ALA A 379 9.58 29.91 -7.30
C ALA A 379 10.84 29.83 -8.17
N LYS A 380 11.99 29.49 -7.59
CA LYS A 380 13.28 29.38 -8.30
C LYS A 380 13.25 28.33 -9.43
N LEU A 381 12.52 27.26 -9.28
CA LEU A 381 12.41 26.19 -10.26
C LEU A 381 11.18 26.31 -11.17
N ASN A 382 10.39 27.37 -11.05
CA ASN A 382 9.11 27.55 -11.77
C ASN A 382 8.21 26.32 -11.71
N VAL A 383 8.11 25.70 -10.50
CA VAL A 383 7.46 24.41 -10.31
C VAL A 383 6.03 24.40 -10.80
N GLU A 384 5.23 25.42 -10.47
CA GLU A 384 3.82 25.51 -10.80
C GLU A 384 3.59 25.64 -12.32
N THR A 385 4.36 26.51 -12.98
CA THR A 385 4.25 26.73 -14.43
C THR A 385 4.63 25.46 -15.21
N ILE A 386 5.78 24.85 -14.85
CA ILE A 386 6.25 23.62 -15.53
C ILE A 386 5.27 22.47 -15.28
N PHE A 387 4.70 22.36 -14.08
CA PHE A 387 3.69 21.36 -13.77
C PHE A 387 2.41 21.56 -14.59
N ALA A 388 1.93 22.81 -14.74
CA ALA A 388 0.75 23.11 -15.57
C ALA A 388 0.98 22.72 -17.04
N VAL A 389 2.17 23.02 -17.60
CA VAL A 389 2.57 22.59 -18.94
C VAL A 389 2.62 21.05 -19.02
N ALA A 390 3.21 20.39 -18.06
CA ALA A 390 3.32 18.94 -18.02
C ALA A 390 1.94 18.27 -18.01
N LYS A 391 0.99 18.76 -17.22
CA LYS A 391 -0.40 18.28 -17.22
C LYS A 391 -1.06 18.39 -18.60
N ARG A 392 -1.01 19.58 -19.21
CA ARG A 392 -1.56 19.79 -20.56
C ARG A 392 -0.93 18.86 -21.59
N ASN A 393 0.39 18.63 -21.50
CA ASN A 393 1.09 17.70 -22.41
C ASN A 393 0.63 16.25 -22.24
N VAL A 394 0.45 15.76 -21.00
CA VAL A 394 -0.04 14.40 -20.76
C VAL A 394 -1.47 14.25 -21.32
N SER A 395 -2.36 15.23 -21.07
CA SER A 395 -3.72 15.21 -21.64
C SER A 395 -3.70 15.19 -23.17
N PHE A 396 -2.84 15.99 -23.81
CA PHE A 396 -2.66 15.99 -25.24
C PHE A 396 -2.21 14.62 -25.78
N TYR A 397 -1.18 14.00 -25.18
CA TYR A 397 -0.73 12.68 -25.59
C TYR A 397 -1.78 11.60 -25.38
N THR A 398 -2.62 11.73 -24.37
CA THR A 398 -3.75 10.82 -24.14
C THR A 398 -4.76 10.93 -25.28
N LEU A 399 -5.14 12.17 -25.67
CA LEU A 399 -6.07 12.41 -26.77
C LEU A 399 -5.53 11.90 -28.12
N VAL A 400 -4.26 12.20 -28.44
CA VAL A 400 -3.63 11.75 -29.69
C VAL A 400 -3.55 10.22 -29.77
N ASN A 401 -3.28 9.54 -28.66
CA ASN A 401 -3.26 8.08 -28.63
C ASN A 401 -4.67 7.46 -28.73
N HIS A 402 -5.71 8.18 -28.32
CA HIS A 402 -7.09 7.75 -28.55
C HIS A 402 -7.53 7.94 -30.02
N GLN A 403 -7.02 8.99 -30.72
CA GLN A 403 -7.32 9.24 -32.13
C GLN A 403 -6.52 8.35 -33.10
N LYS A 404 -5.34 7.88 -32.70
CA LYS A 404 -4.61 6.83 -33.40
C LYS A 404 -5.14 5.48 -32.88
N GLY A 405 -6.16 4.95 -33.55
CA GLY A 405 -6.62 3.57 -33.37
C GLY A 405 -5.44 2.59 -33.32
N PRO A 406 -5.62 1.33 -32.92
CA PRO A 406 -4.54 0.40 -32.74
C PRO A 406 -3.67 0.36 -34.00
N ILE A 407 -2.42 0.82 -33.87
CA ILE A 407 -1.42 0.61 -34.89
C ILE A 407 -1.33 -0.90 -35.04
N ALA A 408 -1.76 -1.40 -36.21
CA ALA A 408 -1.54 -2.76 -36.61
C ALA A 408 -0.02 -3.01 -36.59
N ALA A 409 0.42 -3.90 -35.73
CA ALA A 409 1.70 -4.57 -35.73
C ALA A 409 1.57 -5.92 -35.03
#